data_a4142b41af254ad19866f905c584d79f
#
_entry.id   a4142b41af254ad19866f905c584d79f
#
_cell.length_a   1.000
_cell.length_b   1.000
_cell.length_c   1.000
_cell.angle_alpha   90.00
_cell.angle_beta   90.00
_cell.angle_gamma   90.00
#
_symmetry.space_group_name_H-M   'P 1'
#
loop_
_entity.id
_entity.type
_entity.pdbx_description
1 polymer ?
#
loop_
_entity_poly.entity_id
_entity_poly.type
_entity_poly.pdbx_seq_one_letter_code
_entity_poly.pdbx_strand_id
1 'polypeptide(L)'
;MTEMHISDSINTAAVPAQVVAASKINWGVPIDAYLMDAARVGDRYAAEAFLDRSGRVSDGMTVATPPVITLMHKDRFKLVRSECHKDHYVIVTEQT
;
A
#
# COMPACT_ATOMS: atom_id res chain seq x y z
N MET A 1 21.11 -21.65 14.53
CA MET A 1 20.55 -21.22 14.67
C MET A 1 20.08 -20.68 14.66
N THR A 2 20.00 -20.56 14.62
CA THR A 2 19.36 -19.85 14.78
C THR A 2 18.97 -19.25 14.70
N GLU A 3 18.88 -19.06 14.70
CA GLU A 3 18.37 -18.27 14.79
C GLU A 3 18.02 -17.65 14.43
N MET A 4 17.93 -17.61 14.20
CA MET A 4 17.43 -16.81 14.06
C MET A 4 17.08 -16.37 13.61
N HIS A 5 16.96 -16.46 13.32
CA HIS A 5 16.41 -15.75 13.19
C HIS A 5 15.79 -15.47 13.15
N ILE A 6 15.70 -15.61 12.86
CA ILE A 6 14.96 -15.14 13.21
C ILE A 6 14.71 -14.33 13.30
N SER A 7 14.86 -14.19 13.24
CA SER A 7 14.43 -13.19 13.57
C SER A 7 14.35 -12.29 12.78
N ASP A 8 14.88 -12.16 12.18
CA ASP A 8 14.75 -11.23 11.31
C ASP A 8 13.67 -11.38 10.47
N SER A 9 13.50 -12.28 9.98
CA SER A 9 12.26 -12.53 9.36
C SER A 9 11.13 -12.26 10.28
N ILE A 10 11.42 -12.31 11.45
CA ILE A 10 10.46 -12.05 12.47
C ILE A 10 9.87 -10.70 12.36
N ASN A 11 10.70 -9.74 12.03
CA ASN A 11 10.30 -8.36 12.02
C ASN A 11 9.86 -7.90 10.65
N THR A 12 10.03 -8.75 9.68
CA THR A 12 9.66 -8.40 8.33
C THR A 12 8.22 -8.81 8.10
N ALA A 13 7.38 -7.85 7.88
CA ALA A 13 6.00 -8.14 7.58
C ALA A 13 5.94 -8.92 6.28
N ALA A 14 5.24 -10.03 6.28
CA ALA A 14 4.98 -10.76 5.05
C ALA A 14 4.09 -9.90 4.17
N VAL A 15 4.33 -9.92 2.88
CA VAL A 15 3.49 -9.20 1.94
C VAL A 15 2.18 -9.99 1.80
N PRO A 16 1.04 -9.39 2.14
CA PRO A 16 -0.23 -10.10 2.05
C PRO A 16 -0.54 -10.56 0.62
N ALA A 17 -1.21 -11.69 0.51
CA ALA A 17 -1.57 -12.23 -0.80
C ALA A 17 -2.39 -11.24 -1.62
N GLN A 18 -3.23 -10.45 -0.97
CA GLN A 18 -4.04 -9.44 -1.66
C GLN A 18 -3.17 -8.34 -2.26
N VAL A 19 -2.08 -7.97 -1.59
CA VAL A 19 -1.14 -7.00 -2.12
C VAL A 19 -0.44 -7.59 -3.34
N VAL A 20 -0.04 -8.85 -3.27
CA VAL A 20 0.60 -9.52 -4.40
C VAL A 20 -0.36 -9.54 -5.59
N ALA A 21 -1.63 -9.87 -5.35
CA ALA A 21 -2.63 -9.89 -6.41
C ALA A 21 -2.79 -8.51 -7.04
N ALA A 22 -2.87 -7.46 -6.21
CA ALA A 22 -3.00 -6.10 -6.72
C ALA A 22 -1.78 -5.68 -7.53
N SER A 23 -0.59 -6.13 -7.11
CA SER A 23 0.66 -5.75 -7.79
C SER A 23 0.79 -6.38 -9.17
N LYS A 24 0.02 -7.42 -9.46
CA LYS A 24 0.04 -8.08 -10.77
C LYS A 24 -0.89 -7.43 -11.78
N ILE A 25 -1.71 -6.50 -11.34
CA ILE A 25 -2.61 -5.78 -12.22
C ILE A 25 -1.84 -4.67 -12.93
N ASN A 26 -2.11 -4.52 -14.23
CA ASN A 26 -1.55 -3.40 -14.96
C ASN A 26 -2.42 -2.17 -14.71
N TRP A 27 -1.93 -1.26 -13.90
CA TRP A 27 -2.66 -0.05 -13.55
C TRP A 27 -2.45 1.08 -14.55
N GLY A 28 -1.50 0.92 -15.47
CA GLY A 28 -1.20 1.93 -16.49
C GLY A 28 -0.31 3.04 -15.99
N VAL A 29 0.05 3.04 -14.72
CA VAL A 29 0.96 4.00 -14.09
C VAL A 29 1.80 3.27 -13.07
N PRO A 30 2.98 3.81 -12.75
CA PRO A 30 3.75 3.24 -11.63
C PRO A 30 2.98 3.43 -10.33
N ILE A 31 3.02 2.42 -9.48
CA ILE A 31 2.36 2.48 -8.18
C ILE A 31 3.42 2.72 -7.11
N ASP A 32 3.23 3.77 -6.32
CA ASP A 32 4.21 4.15 -5.31
C ASP A 32 4.09 3.30 -4.05
N ALA A 33 2.91 2.84 -3.71
CA ALA A 33 2.72 1.91 -2.60
C ALA A 33 1.33 1.27 -2.69
N TYR A 34 1.21 0.10 -2.06
CA TYR A 34 -0.04 -0.64 -1.91
C TYR A 34 -0.46 -0.52 -0.45
N LEU A 35 -1.72 -0.18 -0.22
CA LEU A 35 -2.20 0.19 1.10
C LEU A 35 -3.24 -0.79 1.61
N MET A 36 -2.99 -1.32 2.81
CA MET A 36 -3.87 -2.29 3.49
C MET A 36 -4.52 -1.64 4.69
N ASP A 37 -5.73 -2.09 4.99
CA ASP A 37 -6.49 -1.62 6.15
C ASP A 37 -6.60 -0.10 6.17
N ALA A 38 -6.86 0.48 5.01
CA ALA A 38 -6.88 1.91 4.86
C ALA A 38 -8.09 2.53 5.56
N ALA A 39 -7.82 3.46 6.45
CA ALA A 39 -8.85 4.23 7.14
C ALA A 39 -8.93 5.59 6.49
N ARG A 40 -10.12 5.95 6.03
CA ARG A 40 -10.31 7.24 5.37
C ARG A 40 -10.47 8.33 6.40
N VAL A 41 -9.71 9.40 6.25
CA VAL A 41 -9.82 10.59 7.10
C VAL A 41 -9.92 11.78 6.16
N GLY A 42 -11.14 12.23 5.90
CA GLY A 42 -11.38 13.27 4.90
C GLY A 42 -11.00 12.78 3.51
N ASP A 43 -10.06 13.46 2.87
CA ASP A 43 -9.57 13.09 1.55
C ASP A 43 -8.22 12.36 1.61
N ARG A 44 -7.83 11.89 2.79
CA ARG A 44 -6.58 11.16 3.01
C ARG A 44 -6.86 9.76 3.52
N TYR A 45 -5.84 8.91 3.49
CA TYR A 45 -5.90 7.58 4.09
C TYR A 45 -4.75 7.40 5.05
N ALA A 46 -5.04 6.70 6.15
CA ALA A 46 -4.02 6.14 7.03
C ALA A 46 -4.05 4.64 6.81
N ALA A 47 -2.91 4.02 6.55
CA ALA A 47 -2.90 2.64 6.13
C ALA A 47 -1.53 2.00 6.38
N GLU A 48 -1.48 0.68 6.27
CA GLU A 48 -0.21 -0.04 6.24
C GLU A 48 0.27 -0.11 4.80
N ALA A 49 1.51 0.31 4.57
CA ALA A 49 2.06 0.38 3.24
C ALA A 49 2.90 -0.85 2.91
N PHE A 50 2.82 -1.31 1.67
CA PHE A 50 3.60 -2.43 1.17
C PHE A 50 4.17 -2.08 -0.19
N LEU A 51 5.33 -2.64 -0.49
CA LEU A 51 6.01 -2.50 -1.77
C LEU A 51 6.23 -1.03 -2.14
N ASP A 52 6.69 -0.24 -1.17
CA ASP A 52 6.97 1.17 -1.38
C ASP A 52 8.04 1.30 -2.46
N ARG A 53 7.70 1.99 -3.53
CA ARG A 53 8.55 2.10 -4.71
C ARG A 53 9.86 2.80 -4.41
N SER A 54 9.85 3.76 -3.50
CA SER A 54 11.07 4.49 -3.14
C SER A 54 11.98 3.69 -2.23
N GLY A 55 11.45 2.65 -1.58
CA GLY A 55 12.20 1.86 -0.63
C GLY A 55 12.38 2.51 0.73
N ARG A 56 11.78 3.67 0.95
CA ARG A 56 11.93 4.39 2.23
C ARG A 56 11.00 3.88 3.30
N VAL A 57 9.92 3.27 2.91
CA VAL A 57 8.91 2.76 3.85
C VAL A 57 8.99 1.25 3.82
N SER A 58 9.24 0.65 4.99
CA SER A 58 9.29 -0.81 5.10
C SER A 58 7.89 -1.39 5.04
N ASP A 59 7.78 -2.61 4.52
CA ASP A 59 6.50 -3.30 4.43
C ASP A 59 5.84 -3.37 5.80
N GLY A 60 4.57 -2.99 5.82
CA GLY A 60 3.77 -3.02 7.05
C GLY A 60 3.81 -1.75 7.88
N MET A 61 4.63 -0.78 7.50
CA MET A 61 4.64 0.49 8.24
C MET A 61 3.37 1.27 7.98
N THR A 62 2.90 1.94 9.03
CA THR A 62 1.74 2.81 8.92
C THR A 62 2.14 4.14 8.31
N VAL A 63 1.39 4.56 7.32
CA VAL A 63 1.62 5.83 6.63
C VAL A 63 0.32 6.61 6.54
N ALA A 64 0.46 7.91 6.34
CA ALA A 64 -0.68 8.77 6.01
C ALA A 64 -0.42 9.32 4.61
N THR A 65 -1.41 9.22 3.74
CA THR A 65 -1.26 9.77 2.41
C THR A 65 -1.52 11.27 2.41
N PRO A 66 -1.02 12.00 1.41
CA PRO A 66 -1.54 13.32 1.15
C PRO A 66 -3.00 13.22 0.68
N PRO A 67 -3.69 14.34 0.47
CA PRO A 67 -5.02 14.30 -0.12
C PRO A 67 -4.98 13.57 -1.46
N VAL A 68 -5.94 12.69 -1.68
CA VAL A 68 -6.00 11.87 -2.89
C VAL A 68 -7.38 11.93 -3.52
N ILE A 69 -7.40 11.62 -4.82
CA ILE A 69 -8.65 11.42 -5.55
C ILE A 69 -8.65 10.00 -6.09
N THR A 70 -9.84 9.43 -6.22
CA THR A 70 -10.00 8.09 -6.77
C THR A 70 -10.04 8.18 -8.29
N LEU A 71 -9.20 7.39 -8.94
CA LEU A 71 -9.15 7.34 -10.40
C LEU A 71 -9.96 6.20 -10.98
N MET A 72 -9.88 5.01 -10.38
CA MET A 72 -10.62 3.86 -10.89
C MET A 72 -10.71 2.76 -9.85
N HIS A 73 -11.64 1.84 -10.07
CA HIS A 73 -11.75 0.59 -9.34
C HIS A 73 -11.46 -0.56 -10.30
N LYS A 74 -10.78 -1.59 -9.80
CA LYS A 74 -10.48 -2.77 -10.59
C LYS A 74 -10.30 -3.94 -9.63
N ASP A 75 -11.08 -5.00 -9.85
CA ASP A 75 -11.03 -6.22 -9.03
C ASP A 75 -11.08 -5.90 -7.52
N ARG A 76 -12.03 -5.04 -7.13
CA ARG A 76 -12.23 -4.60 -5.75
C ARG A 76 -11.07 -3.79 -5.17
N PHE A 77 -10.06 -3.52 -5.95
CA PHE A 77 -8.99 -2.59 -5.56
C PHE A 77 -9.31 -1.20 -6.10
N LYS A 78 -8.71 -0.19 -5.49
CA LYS A 78 -8.98 1.19 -5.86
C LYS A 78 -7.67 1.90 -6.14
N LEU A 79 -7.56 2.50 -7.32
CA LEU A 79 -6.41 3.33 -7.67
C LEU A 79 -6.72 4.76 -7.28
N VAL A 80 -5.85 5.35 -6.48
CA VAL A 80 -5.97 6.75 -6.09
C VAL A 80 -4.68 7.49 -6.45
N ARG A 81 -4.80 8.79 -6.62
CA ARG A 81 -3.66 9.64 -6.96
C ARG A 81 -3.66 10.85 -6.04
N SER A 82 -2.47 11.28 -5.61
CA SER A 82 -2.37 12.50 -4.82
C SER A 82 -2.86 13.70 -5.62
N GLU A 83 -3.45 14.67 -4.93
CA GLU A 83 -3.97 15.85 -5.61
C GLU A 83 -2.85 16.66 -6.25
N CYS A 84 -1.63 16.52 -5.76
CA CYS A 84 -0.49 17.17 -6.38
C CYS A 84 0.02 16.43 -7.62
N HIS A 85 -0.65 15.35 -8.02
CA HIS A 85 -0.40 14.58 -9.23
C HIS A 85 0.91 13.80 -9.26
N LYS A 86 1.53 13.59 -8.11
CA LYS A 86 2.83 12.93 -8.11
C LYS A 86 2.78 11.45 -7.77
N ASP A 87 1.92 11.07 -6.85
CA ASP A 87 1.95 9.74 -6.29
C ASP A 87 0.68 8.97 -6.61
N HIS A 88 0.84 7.69 -6.93
CA HIS A 88 -0.29 6.80 -7.15
C HIS A 88 -0.22 5.68 -6.12
N TYR A 89 -1.36 5.39 -5.51
CA TYR A 89 -1.46 4.31 -4.53
C TYR A 89 -2.61 3.39 -4.93
N VAL A 90 -2.48 2.13 -4.57
CA VAL A 90 -3.58 1.19 -4.71
C VAL A 90 -4.10 0.88 -3.31
N ILE A 91 -5.37 1.14 -3.09
CA ILE A 91 -6.04 0.77 -1.85
C ILE A 91 -6.49 -0.68 -2.01
N VAL A 92 -5.84 -1.56 -1.26
CA VAL A 92 -6.09 -3.00 -1.36
C VAL A 92 -7.28 -3.39 -0.49
N THR A 93 -7.28 -2.93 0.76
CA THR A 93 -8.42 -3.10 1.67
C THR A 93 -8.67 -1.82 2.44
N GLU A 94 -9.93 -1.58 2.77
CA GLU A 94 -10.33 -0.42 3.57
C GLU A 94 -10.99 -0.90 4.85
N GLN A 95 -10.82 -0.12 5.91
CA GLN A 95 -11.55 -0.32 7.14
C GLN A 95 -12.98 0.17 6.94
N THR A 96 -13.92 -0.54 7.53
CA THR A 96 -15.33 -0.18 7.45
C THR A 96 -15.78 0.55 8.69
#